data_d916a27eb36f4e4192478424d95e8001
#
_entry.id   d916a27eb36f4e4192478424d95e8001
#
_cell.length_a   1.000
_cell.length_b   1.000
_cell.length_c   1.000
_cell.angle_alpha   90.00
_cell.angle_beta   90.00
_cell.angle_gamma   90.00
#
_symmetry.space_group_name_H-M   'P 1'
#
loop_
_entity.id
_entity.type
_entity.pdbx_description
1 polymer ?
#
loop_
_entity_poly.entity_id
_entity_poly.type
_entity_poly.pdbx_seq_one_letter_code
_entity_poly.pdbx_strand_id
1 'polypeptide(L)'
;QPASASPAIAPIGAPAIPRWNELEWPKEFPLAYHEMSILLPHFLKEGRGRVEVYFSRVYNPIWTNPDGFSWLEALTDEDLVGLHVALTPTWSETAWFADYVLPMGVASERHDTQSYATYAGRWLGFRQPVLRVAGENRGESYARTYDANPGQVWEETEFWIDLSWRVDPDGSLGIRRWFESEVHPGEPVTVDEYYGWMFDNSVPGLPQRAEAEGLTPLAYMRKYGAVEV
;
A
#
# COMPACT_ATOMS: atom_id res chain seq x y z
N GLN A 1 1.00 -24.42 8.95
CA GLN A 1 0.50 -23.39 8.04
C GLN A 1 1.31 -23.50 6.75
N PRO A 2 0.71 -23.67 5.58
CA PRO A 2 1.44 -23.52 4.34
C PRO A 2 1.79 -22.04 4.21
N ALA A 3 3.09 -21.74 4.14
CA ALA A 3 3.55 -20.43 3.74
C ALA A 3 2.96 -20.14 2.34
N SER A 4 2.16 -19.09 2.22
CA SER A 4 1.76 -18.58 0.92
C SER A 4 3.03 -18.09 0.23
N ALA A 5 3.57 -18.91 -0.64
CA ALA A 5 4.65 -18.51 -1.50
C ALA A 5 4.06 -17.57 -2.55
N SER A 6 4.03 -16.28 -2.25
CA SER A 6 4.00 -15.30 -3.34
C SER A 6 5.19 -15.61 -4.24
N PRO A 7 4.99 -15.83 -5.55
CA PRO A 7 6.12 -16.05 -6.44
C PRO A 7 7.03 -14.83 -6.34
N ALA A 8 8.27 -15.05 -5.92
CA ALA A 8 9.27 -14.01 -5.92
C ALA A 8 9.44 -13.55 -7.37
N ILE A 9 8.99 -12.34 -7.67
CA ILE A 9 9.24 -11.70 -8.96
C ILE A 9 10.71 -11.33 -8.96
N ALA A 10 11.54 -12.20 -9.56
CA ALA A 10 12.89 -11.80 -9.87
C ALA A 10 12.83 -10.86 -11.08
N PRO A 11 13.30 -9.62 -10.97
CA PRO A 11 13.44 -8.75 -12.12
C PRO A 11 14.33 -9.47 -13.15
N ILE A 12 13.93 -9.46 -14.40
CA ILE A 12 14.71 -10.09 -15.49
C ILE A 12 16.08 -9.39 -15.53
N GLY A 13 17.14 -10.13 -15.18
CA GLY A 13 18.53 -9.67 -15.27
C GLY A 13 19.08 -8.89 -14.08
N ALA A 14 18.32 -8.67 -13.02
CA ALA A 14 18.86 -8.11 -11.80
C ALA A 14 19.47 -9.21 -10.90
N PRO A 15 20.57 -8.93 -10.16
CA PRO A 15 21.04 -9.85 -9.15
C PRO A 15 19.93 -10.13 -8.16
N ALA A 16 19.85 -11.37 -7.66
CA ALA A 16 18.85 -11.75 -6.65
C ALA A 16 18.96 -10.77 -5.48
N ILE A 17 17.86 -10.04 -5.19
CA ILE A 17 17.81 -9.17 -4.03
C ILE A 17 17.89 -10.09 -2.81
N PRO A 18 18.89 -9.95 -1.92
CA PRO A 18 18.97 -10.75 -0.71
C PRO A 18 17.67 -10.62 0.06
N ARG A 19 17.10 -11.72 0.50
CA ARG A 19 15.95 -11.64 1.39
C ARG A 19 16.42 -10.95 2.67
N TRP A 20 15.56 -10.08 3.23
CA TRP A 20 15.95 -9.29 4.39
C TRP A 20 16.43 -10.14 5.60
N ASN A 21 15.95 -11.38 5.74
CA ASN A 21 16.41 -12.34 6.75
C ASN A 21 17.76 -13.01 6.41
N GLU A 22 18.27 -12.81 5.21
CA GLU A 22 19.60 -13.26 4.77
C GLU A 22 20.66 -12.16 4.94
N LEU A 23 20.24 -10.94 5.30
CA LEU A 23 21.12 -9.81 5.50
C LEU A 23 21.89 -9.95 6.81
N GLU A 24 23.10 -9.42 6.82
CA GLU A 24 23.97 -9.48 8.00
C GLU A 24 23.59 -8.49 9.12
N TRP A 25 22.61 -7.60 8.89
CA TRP A 25 22.22 -6.54 9.84
C TRP A 25 21.86 -7.04 11.24
N PRO A 26 21.17 -8.17 11.43
CA PRO A 26 20.91 -8.67 12.79
C PRO A 26 22.18 -8.94 13.59
N LYS A 27 23.30 -9.19 12.89
CA LYS A 27 24.62 -9.39 13.52
C LYS A 27 25.31 -8.06 13.80
N GLU A 28 25.24 -7.12 12.85
CA GLU A 28 25.83 -5.78 12.98
C GLU A 28 25.04 -4.89 13.95
N PHE A 29 23.71 -4.98 13.92
CA PHE A 29 22.79 -4.14 14.68
C PHE A 29 21.73 -4.99 15.41
N PRO A 30 22.10 -5.78 16.42
CA PRO A 30 21.20 -6.73 17.06
C PRO A 30 19.98 -6.09 17.74
N LEU A 31 20.08 -4.83 18.17
CA LEU A 31 18.95 -4.08 18.75
C LEU A 31 17.97 -3.56 17.69
N ALA A 32 18.39 -3.53 16.42
CA ALA A 32 17.57 -3.08 15.31
C ALA A 32 17.01 -4.23 14.46
N TYR A 33 17.04 -5.46 14.97
CA TYR A 33 16.66 -6.66 14.22
C TYR A 33 15.31 -6.57 13.48
N HIS A 34 14.33 -5.90 14.07
CA HIS A 34 13.02 -5.66 13.46
C HIS A 34 12.79 -4.21 13.00
N GLU A 35 13.76 -3.33 13.21
CA GLU A 35 13.64 -1.89 13.00
C GLU A 35 14.46 -1.43 11.78
N MET A 36 14.19 -2.03 10.63
CA MET A 36 14.90 -1.70 9.38
C MET A 36 14.80 -0.23 8.99
N SER A 37 13.70 0.41 9.36
CA SER A 37 13.47 1.83 9.07
C SER A 37 14.51 2.77 9.71
N ILE A 38 15.13 2.36 10.82
CA ILE A 38 16.19 3.15 11.48
C ILE A 38 17.51 3.04 10.70
N LEU A 39 17.75 1.92 10.03
CA LEU A 39 19.03 1.59 9.43
C LEU A 39 19.22 2.14 8.02
N LEU A 40 18.14 2.38 7.28
CA LEU A 40 18.23 2.78 5.87
C LEU A 40 19.13 3.99 5.64
N PRO A 41 18.95 5.14 6.33
CA PRO A 41 19.81 6.29 6.10
C PRO A 41 21.28 6.02 6.40
N HIS A 42 21.58 5.20 7.41
CA HIS A 42 22.95 4.82 7.72
C HIS A 42 23.59 3.98 6.62
N PHE A 43 22.86 3.00 6.07
CA PHE A 43 23.37 2.17 4.97
C PHE A 43 23.62 2.99 3.69
N LEU A 44 22.77 3.95 3.39
CA LEU A 44 22.97 4.84 2.25
C LEU A 44 24.22 5.71 2.45
N LYS A 45 24.37 6.30 3.63
CA LYS A 45 25.55 7.13 3.98
C LYS A 45 26.85 6.33 4.01
N GLU A 46 26.81 5.04 4.32
CA GLU A 46 27.96 4.12 4.25
C GLU A 46 28.28 3.64 2.82
N GLY A 47 27.52 4.07 1.83
CA GLY A 47 27.74 3.68 0.43
C GLY A 47 27.29 2.24 0.11
N ARG A 48 26.36 1.68 0.89
CA ARG A 48 25.82 0.32 0.65
C ARG A 48 24.80 0.27 -0.48
N GLY A 49 24.55 1.37 -1.16
CA GLY A 49 23.65 1.48 -2.30
C GLY A 49 23.04 2.87 -2.41
N ARG A 50 22.13 3.01 -3.37
CA ARG A 50 21.32 4.20 -3.63
C ARG A 50 19.86 3.78 -3.80
N VAL A 51 18.94 4.62 -3.37
CA VAL A 51 17.51 4.45 -3.61
C VAL A 51 17.10 5.37 -4.75
N GLU A 52 16.66 4.81 -5.87
CA GLU A 52 16.25 5.64 -7.01
C GLU A 52 14.95 6.38 -6.75
N VAL A 53 13.96 5.72 -6.12
CA VAL A 53 12.69 6.32 -5.74
C VAL A 53 12.30 5.84 -4.33
N TYR A 54 12.04 6.78 -3.44
CA TYR A 54 11.55 6.52 -2.10
C TYR A 54 10.14 7.10 -1.91
N PHE A 55 9.19 6.24 -1.55
CA PHE A 55 7.86 6.65 -1.16
C PHE A 55 7.71 6.62 0.37
N SER A 56 7.53 7.78 0.99
CA SER A 56 7.10 7.85 2.40
C SER A 56 5.58 7.90 2.45
N ARG A 57 4.96 6.82 2.96
CA ARG A 57 3.50 6.72 3.06
C ARG A 57 3.06 6.90 4.51
N VAL A 58 2.44 8.04 4.83
CA VAL A 58 1.96 8.36 6.20
C VAL A 58 3.05 8.12 7.26
N TYR A 59 4.30 8.29 6.86
CA TYR A 59 5.47 7.99 7.67
C TYR A 59 6.35 9.23 7.79
N ASN A 60 6.68 9.60 9.03
CA ASN A 60 7.42 10.81 9.34
C ASN A 60 8.74 10.49 10.08
N PRO A 61 9.70 9.80 9.44
CA PRO A 61 10.91 9.34 10.10
C PRO A 61 11.81 10.47 10.61
N ILE A 62 11.82 11.63 9.97
CA ILE A 62 12.60 12.79 10.42
C ILE A 62 12.21 13.20 11.85
N TRP A 63 10.92 13.05 12.23
CA TRP A 63 10.43 13.43 13.55
C TRP A 63 10.24 12.24 14.50
N THR A 64 9.78 11.11 13.99
CA THR A 64 9.34 10.00 14.84
C THR A 64 10.41 8.96 15.11
N ASN A 65 11.45 8.88 14.27
CA ASN A 65 12.50 7.90 14.45
C ASN A 65 13.66 8.45 15.30
N PRO A 66 14.36 7.58 16.03
CA PRO A 66 15.68 7.94 16.55
C PRO A 66 16.60 8.38 15.41
N ASP A 67 17.41 9.40 15.68
CA ASP A 67 18.33 9.97 14.69
C ASP A 67 17.64 10.45 13.39
N GLY A 68 16.55 11.20 13.54
CA GLY A 68 15.83 11.77 12.40
C GLY A 68 16.68 12.69 11.51
N PHE A 69 17.79 13.25 12.02
CA PHE A 69 18.72 14.03 11.21
C PHE A 69 19.43 13.19 10.15
N SER A 70 19.74 11.93 10.42
CA SER A 70 20.28 11.03 9.38
C SER A 70 19.26 10.77 8.27
N TRP A 71 17.96 10.72 8.61
CA TRP A 71 16.90 10.68 7.60
C TRP A 71 16.84 11.96 6.77
N LEU A 72 16.91 13.11 7.43
CA LEU A 72 16.93 14.41 6.72
C LEU A 72 18.10 14.50 5.75
N GLU A 73 19.30 14.17 6.19
CA GLU A 73 20.50 14.17 5.35
C GLU A 73 20.33 13.23 4.15
N ALA A 74 19.85 12.00 4.37
CA ALA A 74 19.69 11.02 3.29
C ALA A 74 18.59 11.42 2.28
N LEU A 75 17.46 11.96 2.75
CA LEU A 75 16.34 12.34 1.89
C LEU A 75 16.58 13.63 1.11
N THR A 76 17.54 14.45 1.52
CA THR A 76 17.91 15.70 0.82
C THR A 76 19.19 15.58 -0.02
N ASP A 77 19.78 14.40 -0.08
CA ASP A 77 20.95 14.10 -0.90
C ASP A 77 20.54 13.23 -2.10
N GLU A 78 20.55 13.83 -3.30
CA GLU A 78 20.17 13.16 -4.55
C GLU A 78 21.10 11.99 -4.93
N ASP A 79 22.34 11.97 -4.41
CA ASP A 79 23.26 10.84 -4.60
C ASP A 79 22.87 9.64 -3.75
N LEU A 80 22.10 9.82 -2.69
CA LEU A 80 21.59 8.78 -1.80
C LEU A 80 20.14 8.36 -2.15
N VAL A 81 19.26 9.36 -2.36
CA VAL A 81 17.86 9.16 -2.73
C VAL A 81 17.53 10.02 -3.93
N GLY A 82 17.35 9.42 -5.10
CA GLY A 82 17.15 10.11 -6.37
C GLY A 82 15.83 10.84 -6.50
N LEU A 83 14.78 10.34 -5.86
CA LEU A 83 13.45 10.95 -5.84
C LEU A 83 12.73 10.57 -4.56
N HIS A 84 12.26 11.56 -3.80
CA HIS A 84 11.41 11.36 -2.64
C HIS A 84 9.99 11.82 -2.90
N VAL A 85 9.02 10.92 -2.77
CA VAL A 85 7.58 11.19 -2.93
C VAL A 85 6.86 10.92 -1.61
N ALA A 86 6.22 11.94 -1.05
CA ALA A 86 5.42 11.78 0.16
C ALA A 86 3.94 11.53 -0.19
N LEU A 87 3.42 10.39 0.23
CA LEU A 87 2.01 10.03 0.15
C LEU A 87 1.38 10.28 1.53
N THR A 88 0.69 11.39 1.70
CA THR A 88 0.26 11.79 3.04
C THR A 88 -1.06 12.58 3.04
N PRO A 89 -1.93 12.37 4.03
CA PRO A 89 -3.14 13.20 4.21
C PRO A 89 -2.85 14.54 4.88
N THR A 90 -1.70 14.69 5.53
CA THR A 90 -1.33 15.89 6.29
C THR A 90 0.14 16.21 6.07
N TRP A 91 0.49 17.49 6.19
CA TRP A 91 1.89 17.90 6.19
C TRP A 91 2.62 17.32 7.41
N SER A 92 3.87 16.94 7.17
CA SER A 92 4.81 16.47 8.19
C SER A 92 6.21 17.00 7.88
N GLU A 93 7.12 16.89 8.82
CA GLU A 93 8.51 17.29 8.64
C GLU A 93 9.15 16.52 7.47
N THR A 94 8.86 15.23 7.35
CA THR A 94 9.38 14.42 6.21
C THR A 94 8.77 14.86 4.89
N ALA A 95 7.47 15.12 4.85
CA ALA A 95 6.81 15.59 3.64
C ALA A 95 7.30 16.97 3.18
N TRP A 96 7.77 17.80 4.11
CA TRP A 96 8.34 19.12 3.78
C TRP A 96 9.59 19.03 2.92
N PHE A 97 10.34 17.95 3.03
CA PHE A 97 11.58 17.72 2.27
C PHE A 97 11.39 16.76 1.08
N ALA A 98 10.15 16.41 0.75
CA ALA A 98 9.87 15.60 -0.43
C ALA A 98 9.87 16.44 -1.71
N ASP A 99 10.31 15.84 -2.83
CA ASP A 99 10.24 16.44 -4.16
C ASP A 99 8.79 16.59 -4.63
N TYR A 100 7.94 15.60 -4.27
CA TYR A 100 6.52 15.63 -4.53
C TYR A 100 5.72 15.23 -3.28
N VAL A 101 4.65 15.97 -3.03
CA VAL A 101 3.67 15.63 -1.99
C VAL A 101 2.35 15.34 -2.68
N LEU A 102 1.90 14.10 -2.58
CA LEU A 102 0.64 13.65 -3.17
C LEU A 102 -0.39 13.46 -2.05
N PRO A 103 -1.55 14.14 -2.14
CA PRO A 103 -2.57 14.05 -1.11
C PRO A 103 -3.25 12.67 -1.13
N MET A 104 -3.17 11.96 -0.02
CA MET A 104 -3.78 10.66 0.18
C MET A 104 -4.96 10.77 1.14
N GLY A 105 -5.98 9.97 0.91
CA GLY A 105 -7.18 9.97 1.73
C GLY A 105 -6.94 9.63 3.19
N VAL A 106 -7.56 10.40 4.08
CA VAL A 106 -7.73 10.00 5.48
C VAL A 106 -8.67 8.78 5.58
N ALA A 107 -8.83 8.28 6.78
CA ALA A 107 -9.63 7.07 7.06
C ALA A 107 -11.03 7.05 6.42
N SER A 108 -11.69 8.21 6.32
CA SER A 108 -13.04 8.36 5.75
C SER A 108 -13.07 8.56 4.24
N GLU A 109 -11.93 8.65 3.59
CA GLU A 109 -11.79 8.97 2.15
C GLU A 109 -11.26 7.80 1.33
N ARG A 110 -11.06 6.64 1.97
CA ARG A 110 -10.53 5.43 1.33
C ARG A 110 -11.12 4.15 1.89
N HIS A 111 -11.05 3.08 1.12
CA HIS A 111 -11.24 1.72 1.63
C HIS A 111 -10.01 1.31 2.47
N ASP A 112 -10.25 0.45 3.45
CA ASP A 112 -9.17 -0.14 4.23
C ASP A 112 -9.67 -1.39 4.98
N THR A 113 -8.75 -2.27 5.34
CA THR A 113 -9.04 -3.43 6.19
C THR A 113 -8.23 -3.37 7.47
N GLN A 114 -8.83 -3.82 8.56
CA GLN A 114 -8.15 -4.02 9.83
C GLN A 114 -8.29 -5.48 10.23
N SER A 115 -7.16 -6.17 10.28
CA SER A 115 -7.14 -7.61 10.54
C SER A 115 -6.73 -7.92 11.97
N TYR A 116 -7.09 -9.13 12.40
CA TYR A 116 -6.64 -9.69 13.67
C TYR A 116 -5.09 -9.81 13.79
N ALA A 117 -4.39 -9.77 12.69
CA ALA A 117 -2.92 -9.74 12.71
C ALA A 117 -2.35 -8.45 13.32
N THR A 118 -3.13 -7.37 13.29
CA THR A 118 -2.76 -6.06 13.85
C THR A 118 -3.30 -5.87 15.27
N TYR A 119 -4.39 -6.53 15.61
CA TYR A 119 -5.09 -6.40 16.90
C TYR A 119 -5.39 -7.78 17.50
N ALA A 120 -5.48 -7.86 18.82
CA ALA A 120 -5.74 -9.11 19.55
C ALA A 120 -7.17 -9.68 19.38
N GLY A 121 -7.93 -9.25 18.40
CA GLY A 121 -9.32 -9.67 18.16
C GLY A 121 -9.42 -10.64 16.98
N ARG A 122 -10.49 -11.44 16.98
CA ARG A 122 -10.81 -12.39 15.89
C ARG A 122 -11.60 -11.74 14.74
N TRP A 123 -11.48 -10.44 14.55
CA TRP A 123 -12.30 -9.71 13.60
C TRP A 123 -11.46 -9.13 12.47
N LEU A 124 -11.97 -9.30 11.25
CA LEU A 124 -11.55 -8.51 10.10
C LEU A 124 -12.57 -7.40 9.89
N GLY A 125 -12.14 -6.14 10.03
CA GLY A 125 -12.95 -4.96 9.74
C GLY A 125 -12.74 -4.48 8.31
N PHE A 126 -13.77 -3.90 7.70
CA PHE A 126 -13.71 -3.24 6.40
C PHE A 126 -14.29 -1.84 6.50
N ARG A 127 -13.50 -0.86 6.14
CA ARG A 127 -13.89 0.53 6.11
C ARG A 127 -14.11 0.97 4.66
N GLN A 128 -15.12 1.79 4.45
CA GLN A 128 -15.50 2.32 3.14
C GLN A 128 -15.38 3.84 3.13
N PRO A 129 -15.07 4.48 1.97
CA PRO A 129 -15.00 5.92 1.83
C PRO A 129 -16.40 6.55 1.97
N VAL A 130 -16.54 7.46 2.94
CA VAL A 130 -17.84 8.00 3.36
C VAL A 130 -18.53 8.78 2.25
N LEU A 131 -17.81 9.63 1.52
CA LEU A 131 -18.37 10.46 0.48
C LEU A 131 -18.84 9.63 -0.72
N ARG A 132 -18.04 8.64 -1.15
CA ARG A 132 -18.41 7.71 -2.21
C ARG A 132 -19.69 6.96 -1.84
N VAL A 133 -19.73 6.32 -0.69
CA VAL A 133 -20.89 5.56 -0.22
C VAL A 133 -22.12 6.46 -0.07
N ALA A 134 -21.95 7.67 0.46
CA ALA A 134 -23.07 8.63 0.59
C ALA A 134 -23.61 9.07 -0.79
N GLY A 135 -22.75 9.26 -1.78
CA GLY A 135 -23.14 9.58 -3.15
C GLY A 135 -23.85 8.40 -3.81
N GLU A 136 -23.29 7.20 -3.72
CA GLU A 136 -23.90 5.98 -4.25
C GLU A 136 -25.30 5.72 -3.66
N ASN A 137 -25.49 5.99 -2.35
CA ASN A 137 -26.79 5.91 -1.69
C ASN A 137 -27.80 6.96 -2.19
N ARG A 138 -27.34 8.04 -2.80
CA ARG A 138 -28.18 9.04 -3.47
C ARG A 138 -28.41 8.74 -4.97
N GLY A 139 -27.84 7.64 -5.48
CA GLY A 139 -27.94 7.24 -6.89
C GLY A 139 -26.84 7.82 -7.78
N GLU A 140 -25.80 8.41 -7.22
CA GLU A 140 -24.61 8.83 -7.95
C GLU A 140 -23.74 7.61 -8.30
N SER A 141 -22.91 7.71 -9.33
CA SER A 141 -22.00 6.64 -9.76
C SER A 141 -20.60 7.19 -9.93
N TYR A 142 -19.61 6.49 -9.40
CA TYR A 142 -18.20 6.87 -9.46
C TYR A 142 -17.37 5.75 -10.05
N ALA A 143 -16.54 6.08 -11.03
CA ALA A 143 -15.58 5.12 -11.57
C ALA A 143 -14.48 4.81 -10.55
N ARG A 144 -14.08 5.82 -9.78
CA ARG A 144 -13.03 5.74 -8.76
C ARG A 144 -13.45 6.47 -7.50
N THR A 145 -12.90 6.06 -6.36
CA THR A 145 -13.06 6.81 -5.10
C THR A 145 -12.49 8.22 -5.21
N TYR A 146 -11.41 8.38 -5.97
CA TYR A 146 -10.83 9.69 -6.32
C TYR A 146 -11.87 10.67 -6.86
N ASP A 147 -12.83 10.21 -7.66
CA ASP A 147 -13.85 11.06 -8.29
C ASP A 147 -14.92 11.53 -7.27
N ALA A 148 -15.06 10.81 -6.15
CA ALA A 148 -15.95 11.17 -5.05
C ALA A 148 -15.28 12.04 -3.97
N ASN A 149 -13.97 11.96 -3.86
CA ASN A 149 -13.22 12.70 -2.86
C ASN A 149 -13.09 14.19 -3.21
N PRO A 150 -12.98 15.09 -2.21
CA PRO A 150 -12.75 16.49 -2.47
C PRO A 150 -11.32 16.76 -2.97
N GLY A 151 -11.20 17.69 -3.92
CA GLY A 151 -9.89 18.08 -4.45
C GLY A 151 -9.20 16.99 -5.25
N GLN A 152 -7.93 16.74 -4.97
CA GLN A 152 -7.09 15.74 -5.66
C GLN A 152 -6.65 14.62 -4.71
N VAL A 153 -7.54 14.20 -3.83
CA VAL A 153 -7.26 13.22 -2.79
C VAL A 153 -7.40 11.80 -3.33
N TRP A 154 -6.29 11.08 -3.35
CA TRP A 154 -6.22 9.70 -3.83
C TRP A 154 -6.67 8.69 -2.78
N GLU A 155 -7.37 7.68 -3.21
CA GLU A 155 -7.40 6.41 -2.51
C GLU A 155 -6.10 5.65 -2.80
N GLU A 156 -5.47 5.09 -1.77
CA GLU A 156 -4.15 4.49 -1.89
C GLU A 156 -4.11 3.32 -2.86
N THR A 157 -5.09 2.42 -2.81
CA THR A 157 -5.16 1.27 -3.72
C THR A 157 -5.29 1.73 -5.18
N GLU A 158 -6.15 2.71 -5.46
CA GLU A 158 -6.32 3.28 -6.80
C GLU A 158 -5.05 3.98 -7.28
N PHE A 159 -4.32 4.65 -6.38
CA PHE A 159 -3.05 5.28 -6.71
C PHE A 159 -2.03 4.27 -7.24
N TRP A 160 -1.85 3.15 -6.54
CA TRP A 160 -0.88 2.12 -6.96
C TRP A 160 -1.30 1.43 -8.26
N ILE A 161 -2.59 1.21 -8.47
CA ILE A 161 -3.14 0.69 -9.72
C ILE A 161 -2.83 1.67 -10.87
N ASP A 162 -3.18 2.95 -10.73
CA ASP A 162 -2.95 3.97 -11.75
C ASP A 162 -1.44 4.15 -12.04
N LEU A 163 -0.60 4.18 -11.00
CA LEU A 163 0.84 4.28 -11.15
C LEU A 163 1.42 3.09 -11.92
N SER A 164 0.97 1.87 -11.64
CA SER A 164 1.45 0.67 -12.33
C SER A 164 1.21 0.73 -13.84
N TRP A 165 0.07 1.27 -14.26
CA TRP A 165 -0.29 1.43 -15.67
C TRP A 165 0.45 2.59 -16.35
N ARG A 166 0.80 3.64 -15.60
CA ARG A 166 1.62 4.75 -16.12
C ARG A 166 3.08 4.38 -16.28
N VAL A 167 3.60 3.58 -15.36
CA VAL A 167 5.00 3.11 -15.41
C VAL A 167 5.19 2.04 -16.49
N ASP A 168 4.17 1.23 -16.74
CA ASP A 168 4.20 0.12 -17.70
C ASP A 168 3.05 0.21 -18.73
N PRO A 169 3.03 1.28 -19.57
CA PRO A 169 1.87 1.58 -20.40
C PRO A 169 1.63 0.52 -21.51
N ASP A 170 2.67 -0.17 -21.96
CA ASP A 170 2.60 -1.20 -22.98
C ASP A 170 2.69 -2.63 -22.42
N GLY A 171 2.88 -2.77 -21.11
CA GLY A 171 3.03 -4.06 -20.44
C GLY A 171 4.40 -4.73 -20.61
N SER A 172 5.37 -4.04 -21.23
CA SER A 172 6.70 -4.61 -21.51
C SER A 172 7.53 -4.86 -20.24
N LEU A 173 7.28 -4.11 -19.17
CA LEU A 173 7.93 -4.30 -17.87
C LEU A 173 7.29 -5.44 -17.05
N GLY A 174 6.12 -5.92 -17.44
CA GLY A 174 5.39 -6.98 -16.76
C GLY A 174 4.84 -6.55 -15.39
N ILE A 175 4.71 -5.25 -15.14
CA ILE A 175 4.18 -4.67 -13.89
C ILE A 175 2.67 -4.62 -13.94
N ARG A 176 2.09 -3.98 -14.96
CA ARG A 176 0.65 -3.71 -15.04
C ARG A 176 -0.20 -4.97 -15.06
N ARG A 177 0.33 -6.10 -15.53
CA ARG A 177 -0.39 -7.38 -15.56
C ARG A 177 -0.92 -7.85 -14.19
N TRP A 178 -0.29 -7.38 -13.11
CA TRP A 178 -0.72 -7.68 -11.75
C TRP A 178 -1.85 -6.78 -11.25
N PHE A 179 -2.14 -5.73 -12.02
CA PHE A 179 -3.17 -4.73 -11.78
C PHE A 179 -4.14 -4.64 -12.95
N GLU A 180 -4.24 -5.70 -13.75
CA GLU A 180 -5.19 -5.82 -14.86
C GLU A 180 -6.47 -6.49 -14.38
N SER A 181 -7.60 -5.99 -14.84
CA SER A 181 -8.92 -6.55 -14.53
C SER A 181 -9.08 -7.95 -15.16
N GLU A 182 -9.51 -8.92 -14.37
CA GLU A 182 -9.91 -10.23 -14.88
C GLU A 182 -11.29 -10.19 -15.58
N VAL A 183 -12.12 -9.20 -15.23
CA VAL A 183 -13.46 -9.00 -15.80
C VAL A 183 -13.39 -8.24 -17.12
N HIS A 184 -12.48 -7.27 -17.20
CA HIS A 184 -12.27 -6.39 -18.36
C HIS A 184 -10.80 -6.44 -18.82
N PRO A 185 -10.37 -7.52 -19.51
CA PRO A 185 -8.99 -7.67 -19.97
C PRO A 185 -8.51 -6.47 -20.80
N GLY A 186 -7.32 -5.97 -20.49
CA GLY A 186 -6.77 -4.76 -21.10
C GLY A 186 -7.09 -3.47 -20.36
N GLU A 187 -7.86 -3.53 -19.27
CA GLU A 187 -8.17 -2.39 -18.41
C GLU A 187 -7.57 -2.58 -17.01
N PRO A 188 -7.29 -1.47 -16.27
CA PRO A 188 -6.85 -1.57 -14.89
C PRO A 188 -7.94 -2.19 -14.01
N VAL A 189 -7.52 -3.01 -13.03
CA VAL A 189 -8.42 -3.52 -12.00
C VAL A 189 -9.04 -2.37 -11.21
N THR A 190 -10.33 -2.46 -10.93
CA THR A 190 -10.99 -1.47 -10.07
C THR A 190 -10.75 -1.79 -8.59
N VAL A 191 -10.91 -0.81 -7.72
CA VAL A 191 -10.80 -1.01 -6.27
C VAL A 191 -11.85 -2.03 -5.77
N ASP A 192 -13.00 -2.06 -6.40
CA ASP A 192 -14.08 -3.00 -6.06
C ASP A 192 -13.71 -4.44 -6.44
N GLU A 193 -13.13 -4.65 -7.62
CA GLU A 193 -12.61 -5.97 -8.04
C GLU A 193 -11.47 -6.41 -7.11
N TYR A 194 -10.56 -5.48 -6.76
CA TYR A 194 -9.44 -5.78 -5.86
C TYR A 194 -9.93 -6.27 -4.48
N TYR A 195 -10.86 -5.56 -3.84
CA TYR A 195 -11.42 -5.99 -2.57
C TYR A 195 -12.31 -7.22 -2.71
N GLY A 196 -13.04 -7.37 -3.81
CA GLY A 196 -13.78 -8.58 -4.14
C GLY A 196 -12.87 -9.79 -4.15
N TRP A 197 -11.83 -9.75 -4.95
CA TRP A 197 -10.83 -10.81 -5.04
C TRP A 197 -10.18 -11.12 -3.68
N MET A 198 -9.82 -10.07 -2.92
CA MET A 198 -9.20 -10.24 -1.60
C MET A 198 -10.14 -10.96 -0.62
N PHE A 199 -11.41 -10.59 -0.58
CA PHE A 199 -12.39 -11.20 0.32
C PHE A 199 -12.78 -12.62 -0.10
N ASP A 200 -12.77 -12.91 -1.39
CA ASP A 200 -13.03 -14.26 -1.91
C ASP A 200 -11.88 -15.22 -1.56
N ASN A 201 -10.64 -14.74 -1.57
CA ASN A 201 -9.46 -15.62 -1.52
C ASN A 201 -8.69 -15.58 -0.19
N SER A 202 -8.84 -14.52 0.61
CA SER A 202 -7.94 -14.30 1.75
C SER A 202 -8.62 -14.34 3.13
N VAL A 203 -9.96 -14.41 3.18
CA VAL A 203 -10.70 -14.36 4.45
C VAL A 203 -11.41 -15.68 4.72
N PRO A 204 -10.86 -16.53 5.61
CA PRO A 204 -11.47 -17.85 5.91
C PRO A 204 -12.92 -17.74 6.38
N GLY A 205 -13.80 -18.51 5.76
CA GLY A 205 -15.21 -18.60 6.14
C GLY A 205 -16.11 -17.45 5.67
N LEU A 206 -15.54 -16.37 5.13
CA LEU A 206 -16.33 -15.25 4.61
C LEU A 206 -17.14 -15.63 3.36
N PRO A 207 -16.59 -16.33 2.34
CA PRO A 207 -17.37 -16.72 1.18
C PRO A 207 -18.63 -17.54 1.55
N GLN A 208 -18.47 -18.50 2.46
CA GLN A 208 -19.58 -19.35 2.91
C GLN A 208 -20.66 -18.58 3.67
N ARG A 209 -20.26 -17.60 4.50
CA ARG A 209 -21.22 -16.74 5.22
C ARG A 209 -21.97 -15.82 4.27
N ALA A 210 -21.28 -15.26 3.29
CA ALA A 210 -21.88 -14.40 2.27
C ALA A 210 -22.89 -15.19 1.41
N GLU A 211 -22.50 -16.38 0.95
CA GLU A 211 -23.36 -17.28 0.17
C GLU A 211 -24.65 -17.67 0.93
N ALA A 212 -24.56 -17.93 2.24
CA ALA A 212 -25.72 -18.24 3.08
C ALA A 212 -26.75 -17.11 3.12
N GLU A 213 -26.35 -15.88 2.82
CA GLU A 213 -27.23 -14.70 2.71
C GLU A 213 -27.54 -14.30 1.26
N GLY A 214 -27.06 -15.04 0.27
CA GLY A 214 -27.20 -14.72 -1.15
C GLY A 214 -26.38 -13.47 -1.57
N LEU A 215 -25.27 -13.20 -0.87
CA LEU A 215 -24.38 -12.05 -1.10
C LEU A 215 -23.02 -12.52 -1.65
N THR A 216 -22.34 -11.62 -2.34
CA THR A 216 -20.90 -11.76 -2.57
C THR A 216 -20.12 -11.40 -1.28
N PRO A 217 -18.89 -11.89 -1.07
CA PRO A 217 -18.07 -11.50 0.07
C PRO A 217 -17.87 -9.99 0.21
N LEU A 218 -17.67 -9.26 -0.88
CA LEU A 218 -17.60 -7.80 -0.86
C LEU A 218 -18.92 -7.17 -0.41
N ALA A 219 -20.05 -7.65 -0.94
CA ALA A 219 -21.37 -7.13 -0.55
C ALA A 219 -21.68 -7.43 0.94
N TYR A 220 -21.26 -8.60 1.44
CA TYR A 220 -21.35 -8.93 2.86
C TYR A 220 -20.54 -7.95 3.71
N MET A 221 -19.27 -7.70 3.34
CA MET A 221 -18.43 -6.77 4.07
C MET A 221 -18.91 -5.32 3.98
N ARG A 222 -19.48 -4.91 2.85
CA ARG A 222 -20.15 -3.60 2.72
C ARG A 222 -21.35 -3.45 3.63
N LYS A 223 -22.12 -4.53 3.82
CA LYS A 223 -23.32 -4.55 4.67
C LYS A 223 -23.00 -4.53 6.16
N TYR A 224 -22.03 -5.33 6.59
CA TYR A 224 -21.75 -5.56 8.01
C TYR A 224 -20.52 -4.80 8.54
N GLY A 225 -19.60 -4.43 7.68
CA GLY A 225 -18.36 -3.73 8.03
C GLY A 225 -17.32 -4.60 8.74
N ALA A 226 -17.68 -5.82 9.17
CA ALA A 226 -16.76 -6.72 9.85
C ALA A 226 -17.22 -8.17 9.78
N VAL A 227 -16.26 -9.09 9.88
CA VAL A 227 -16.50 -10.53 10.01
C VAL A 227 -15.58 -11.13 11.08
N GLU A 228 -16.09 -12.09 11.85
CA GLU A 228 -15.28 -12.88 12.77
C GLU A 228 -14.54 -13.98 11.99
N VAL A 229 -13.23 -14.10 12.21
CA VAL A 229 -12.32 -15.02 11.51
C VAL A 229 -11.85 -16.14 12.42
#